data_6624b689793a91c9c04e13d105f9a4d9
#
_entry.id   6624b689793a91c9c04e13d105f9a4d9
#
_cell.length_a   1.000
_cell.length_b   1.000
_cell.length_c   1.000
_cell.angle_alpha   90.00
_cell.angle_beta   90.00
_cell.angle_gamma   90.00
#
_symmetry.space_group_name_H-M   'P 1'
#
loop_
_entity.id
_entity.type
_entity.pdbx_description
1 polymer ?
#
loop_
_entity_poly.entity_id
_entity_poly.type
_entity_poly.pdbx_seq_one_letter_code
_entity_poly.pdbx_strand_id
1 'polypeptide(L)'
;MFIVFNKRKIYSYLVSFSTVIILFAIAFTVTTDSSIITSATARELPICNVDTKENKISLTMNCAWNVDDIDSILKTLKDNNVKITFFMVGDWVDKFPEAVKKISDAGHEAFIRSAKSASHVPIQWNLDTVDYTGITGDEMWKRLENKLSGGSIILMHNGTKHIADSLDMLIKNIKSKGYDIVTVSNLIYKDSYYIDNNV
;
A
#
# COMPACT_ATOMS: atom_id res chain seq x y z
N MET A 1 69.22 50.31 -0.59
CA MET A 1 68.33 49.89 0.52
C MET A 1 68.28 48.37 0.52
N PHE A 2 68.85 47.69 1.55
CA PHE A 2 68.88 46.24 1.63
C PHE A 2 67.82 45.80 2.61
N ILE A 3 66.91 44.91 2.18
CA ILE A 3 65.88 44.35 3.03
C ILE A 3 66.35 42.97 3.52
N VAL A 4 66.59 42.84 4.84
CA VAL A 4 66.98 41.55 5.43
C VAL A 4 65.79 40.80 5.92
N PHE A 5 65.54 39.62 5.32
CA PHE A 5 64.47 38.73 5.72
C PHE A 5 64.96 37.71 6.76
N ASN A 6 64.17 37.53 7.81
CA ASN A 6 64.44 36.49 8.81
C ASN A 6 63.91 35.15 8.27
N LYS A 7 64.79 34.23 7.91
CA LYS A 7 64.46 32.92 7.34
C LYS A 7 63.43 32.13 8.21
N ARG A 8 63.55 32.19 9.53
CA ARG A 8 62.60 31.48 10.42
C ARG A 8 61.17 32.03 10.31
N LYS A 9 61.01 33.34 10.17
CA LYS A 9 59.71 33.96 9.97
C LYS A 9 59.12 33.59 8.62
N ILE A 10 59.95 33.55 7.57
CA ILE A 10 59.47 33.12 6.22
C ILE A 10 58.99 31.66 6.26
N TYR A 11 59.75 30.76 6.86
CA TYR A 11 59.34 29.38 7.03
C TYR A 11 58.06 29.25 7.85
N SER A 12 57.90 30.01 8.92
CA SER A 12 56.65 30.01 9.71
C SER A 12 55.45 30.45 8.89
N TYR A 13 55.59 31.51 8.08
CA TYR A 13 54.51 31.97 7.22
C TYR A 13 54.17 30.95 6.10
N LEU A 14 55.17 30.31 5.51
CA LEU A 14 54.96 29.27 4.50
C LEU A 14 54.25 28.06 5.08
N VAL A 15 54.64 27.62 6.28
CA VAL A 15 53.96 26.51 6.97
C VAL A 15 52.51 26.88 7.30
N SER A 16 52.27 28.06 7.87
CA SER A 16 50.92 28.52 8.18
C SER A 16 50.04 28.62 6.93
N PHE A 17 50.60 29.15 5.83
CA PHE A 17 49.86 29.28 4.57
C PHE A 17 49.53 27.94 3.94
N SER A 18 50.48 26.98 3.96
CA SER A 18 50.21 25.61 3.47
C SER A 18 49.17 24.88 4.33
N THR A 19 49.20 25.09 5.66
CA THR A 19 48.18 24.50 6.55
C THR A 19 46.78 25.03 6.24
N VAL A 20 46.65 26.34 5.99
CA VAL A 20 45.38 26.95 5.61
C VAL A 20 44.88 26.41 4.27
N ILE A 21 45.75 26.24 3.27
CA ILE A 21 45.38 25.65 1.98
C ILE A 21 44.89 24.20 2.14
N ILE A 22 45.61 23.40 2.96
CA ILE A 22 45.22 22.01 3.20
C ILE A 22 43.86 21.95 3.90
N LEU A 23 43.61 22.77 4.90
CA LEU A 23 42.31 22.83 5.59
C LEU A 23 41.21 23.29 4.66
N PHE A 24 41.49 24.25 3.76
CA PHE A 24 40.52 24.69 2.77
C PHE A 24 40.21 23.62 1.73
N ALA A 25 41.24 22.88 1.29
CA ALA A 25 41.06 21.74 0.37
C ALA A 25 40.22 20.62 1.00
N ILE A 26 40.48 20.28 2.27
CA ILE A 26 39.69 19.30 3.03
C ILE A 26 38.25 19.79 3.19
N ALA A 27 38.03 21.04 3.57
CA ALA A 27 36.71 21.62 3.70
C ALA A 27 35.96 21.61 2.35
N PHE A 28 36.66 21.91 1.25
CA PHE A 28 36.09 21.89 -0.09
C PHE A 28 35.69 20.48 -0.54
N THR A 29 36.53 19.47 -0.28
CA THR A 29 36.20 18.08 -0.60
C THR A 29 35.03 17.56 0.23
N VAL A 30 34.96 17.88 1.53
CA VAL A 30 33.85 17.50 2.40
C VAL A 30 32.54 18.18 1.98
N THR A 31 32.59 19.40 1.46
CA THR A 31 31.38 20.11 1.00
C THR A 31 30.94 19.71 -0.40
N THR A 32 31.87 19.25 -1.27
CA THR A 32 31.52 18.79 -2.62
C THR A 32 31.01 17.35 -2.66
N ASP A 33 31.41 16.49 -1.70
CA ASP A 33 30.84 15.13 -1.56
C ASP A 33 29.52 15.08 -0.81
N SER A 34 28.96 16.20 -0.41
CA SER A 34 27.64 16.29 0.22
C SER A 34 26.49 16.31 -0.79
N SER A 35 26.67 15.80 -2.00
CA SER A 35 25.57 15.20 -2.74
C SER A 35 25.30 13.78 -2.19
N ILE A 36 25.06 13.64 -0.91
CA ILE A 36 24.06 12.69 -0.47
C ILE A 36 22.78 13.23 -1.12
N ILE A 37 22.60 12.90 -2.40
CA ILE A 37 21.29 12.73 -2.95
C ILE A 37 20.71 11.64 -2.04
N THR A 38 20.02 12.06 -0.99
CA THR A 38 18.96 11.27 -0.44
C THR A 38 18.05 11.13 -1.64
N SER A 39 18.28 10.09 -2.44
CA SER A 39 17.28 9.52 -3.29
C SER A 39 16.20 9.11 -2.29
N ALA A 40 15.39 10.09 -1.90
CA ALA A 40 14.05 9.82 -1.48
C ALA A 40 13.48 9.15 -2.73
N THR A 41 13.63 7.82 -2.80
CA THR A 41 12.80 6.99 -3.65
C THR A 41 11.42 7.54 -3.37
N ALA A 42 10.84 8.20 -4.37
CA ALA A 42 9.49 8.76 -4.24
C ALA A 42 8.66 7.60 -3.70
N ARG A 43 8.23 7.73 -2.44
CA ARG A 43 7.52 6.65 -1.76
C ARG A 43 6.23 6.52 -2.55
N GLU A 44 6.08 5.43 -3.30
CA GLU A 44 4.84 5.18 -4.01
C GLU A 44 3.73 5.15 -2.97
N LEU A 45 2.86 6.14 -3.05
CA LEU A 45 1.72 6.23 -2.14
C LEU A 45 0.71 5.15 -2.53
N PRO A 46 0.12 4.45 -1.55
CA PRO A 46 -0.91 3.47 -1.85
C PRO A 46 -2.21 4.16 -2.27
N ILE A 47 -2.96 3.51 -3.17
CA ILE A 47 -4.33 3.89 -3.46
C ILE A 47 -5.21 3.36 -2.33
N CYS A 48 -5.83 4.26 -1.56
CA CYS A 48 -6.73 3.91 -0.47
C CYS A 48 -8.21 3.99 -0.86
N ASN A 49 -8.52 4.88 -1.79
CA ASN A 49 -9.84 5.05 -2.40
C ASN A 49 -9.68 5.71 -3.78
N VAL A 50 -10.78 5.82 -4.51
CA VAL A 50 -10.79 6.45 -5.84
C VAL A 50 -11.77 7.63 -5.82
N ASP A 51 -11.32 8.80 -6.26
CA ASP A 51 -12.22 9.94 -6.48
C ASP A 51 -13.02 9.69 -7.77
N THR A 52 -14.29 9.35 -7.62
CA THR A 52 -15.20 9.05 -8.72
C THR A 52 -16.63 9.47 -8.41
N LYS A 53 -17.37 9.83 -9.47
CA LYS A 53 -18.81 10.11 -9.39
C LYS A 53 -19.67 8.83 -9.57
N GLU A 54 -19.03 7.70 -9.90
CA GLU A 54 -19.73 6.43 -10.04
C GLU A 54 -20.00 5.81 -8.67
N ASN A 55 -21.17 5.20 -8.52
CA ASN A 55 -21.53 4.46 -7.32
C ASN A 55 -20.89 3.06 -7.31
N LYS A 56 -19.60 2.98 -7.53
CA LYS A 56 -18.82 1.75 -7.50
C LYS A 56 -17.91 1.72 -6.29
N ILE A 57 -17.79 0.56 -5.67
CA ILE A 57 -16.86 0.28 -4.57
C ILE A 57 -16.15 -1.05 -4.80
N SER A 58 -15.08 -1.31 -4.09
CA SER A 58 -14.42 -2.61 -4.09
C SER A 58 -14.43 -3.25 -2.71
N LEU A 59 -14.81 -4.52 -2.65
CA LEU A 59 -14.55 -5.38 -1.51
C LEU A 59 -13.21 -6.08 -1.72
N THR A 60 -12.34 -6.04 -0.72
CA THR A 60 -11.06 -6.74 -0.74
C THR A 60 -10.97 -7.74 0.40
N MET A 61 -10.40 -8.91 0.12
CA MET A 61 -10.26 -10.02 1.06
C MET A 61 -8.78 -10.38 1.22
N ASN A 62 -8.21 -10.10 2.39
CA ASN A 62 -6.86 -10.54 2.70
C ASN A 62 -6.85 -12.01 3.14
N CYS A 63 -6.03 -12.84 2.49
CA CYS A 63 -5.86 -14.26 2.80
C CYS A 63 -4.47 -14.50 3.38
N ALA A 64 -4.41 -14.78 4.69
CA ALA A 64 -3.16 -14.97 5.42
C ALA A 64 -3.21 -16.12 6.44
N TRP A 65 -4.40 -16.64 6.79
CA TRP A 65 -4.51 -17.64 7.86
C TRP A 65 -4.89 -19.04 7.34
N ASN A 66 -6.15 -19.44 7.48
CA ASN A 66 -6.66 -20.74 7.05
C ASN A 66 -7.47 -20.63 5.75
N VAL A 67 -8.15 -21.71 5.36
CA VAL A 67 -8.98 -21.80 4.15
C VAL A 67 -10.39 -22.33 4.43
N ASP A 68 -10.73 -22.51 5.70
CA ASP A 68 -11.92 -23.27 6.11
C ASP A 68 -13.23 -22.62 5.65
N ASP A 69 -13.21 -21.30 5.47
CA ASP A 69 -14.37 -20.50 5.05
C ASP A 69 -14.37 -20.11 3.57
N ILE A 70 -13.31 -20.41 2.82
CA ILE A 70 -13.19 -20.00 1.40
C ILE A 70 -14.36 -20.53 0.55
N ASP A 71 -14.75 -21.78 0.71
CA ASP A 71 -15.86 -22.35 -0.07
C ASP A 71 -17.20 -21.66 0.25
N SER A 72 -17.44 -21.32 1.52
CA SER A 72 -18.63 -20.56 1.95
C SER A 72 -18.61 -19.13 1.41
N ILE A 73 -17.48 -18.46 1.49
CA ILE A 73 -17.28 -17.12 0.93
C ILE A 73 -17.53 -17.11 -0.57
N LEU A 74 -16.92 -18.03 -1.33
CA LEU A 74 -17.09 -18.13 -2.78
C LEU A 74 -18.55 -18.42 -3.17
N LYS A 75 -19.24 -19.28 -2.39
CA LYS A 75 -20.67 -19.53 -2.59
C LYS A 75 -21.48 -18.25 -2.39
N THR A 76 -21.26 -17.52 -1.32
CA THR A 76 -21.97 -16.27 -1.03
C THR A 76 -21.76 -15.22 -2.13
N LEU A 77 -20.50 -15.07 -2.60
CA LEU A 77 -20.16 -14.15 -3.69
C LEU A 77 -20.88 -14.54 -5.00
N LYS A 78 -20.92 -15.84 -5.31
CA LYS A 78 -21.63 -16.37 -6.48
C LYS A 78 -23.14 -16.13 -6.39
N ASP A 79 -23.76 -16.43 -5.25
CA ASP A 79 -25.20 -16.29 -5.03
C ASP A 79 -25.63 -14.81 -5.14
N ASN A 80 -24.77 -13.88 -4.77
CA ASN A 80 -24.99 -12.45 -4.93
C ASN A 80 -24.53 -11.87 -6.27
N ASN A 81 -23.99 -12.69 -7.18
CA ASN A 81 -23.38 -12.24 -8.44
C ASN A 81 -22.36 -11.10 -8.25
N VAL A 82 -21.42 -11.27 -7.35
CA VAL A 82 -20.38 -10.29 -7.00
C VAL A 82 -19.00 -10.87 -7.25
N LYS A 83 -18.11 -10.06 -7.82
CA LYS A 83 -16.68 -10.35 -7.92
C LYS A 83 -15.91 -9.37 -7.05
N ILE A 84 -14.97 -9.88 -6.28
CA ILE A 84 -14.13 -9.11 -5.36
C ILE A 84 -12.65 -9.36 -5.67
N THR A 85 -11.78 -8.65 -4.97
CA THR A 85 -10.33 -8.79 -5.09
C THR A 85 -9.78 -9.50 -3.85
N PHE A 86 -9.04 -10.59 -4.09
CA PHE A 86 -8.32 -11.32 -3.05
C PHE A 86 -6.86 -10.92 -3.05
N PHE A 87 -6.34 -10.52 -1.90
CA PHE A 87 -4.92 -10.29 -1.66
C PHE A 87 -4.36 -11.44 -0.84
N MET A 88 -3.46 -12.22 -1.43
CA MET A 88 -2.91 -13.43 -0.83
C MET A 88 -1.43 -13.24 -0.50
N VAL A 89 -1.00 -13.63 0.70
CA VAL A 89 0.43 -13.69 1.03
C VAL A 89 1.07 -14.93 0.41
N GLY A 90 2.37 -14.83 0.04
CA GLY A 90 3.07 -15.91 -0.67
C GLY A 90 3.00 -17.26 0.05
N ASP A 91 3.27 -17.27 1.35
CA ASP A 91 3.19 -18.48 2.18
C ASP A 91 1.80 -19.13 2.18
N TRP A 92 0.74 -18.33 2.11
CA TRP A 92 -0.63 -18.85 2.01
C TRP A 92 -0.89 -19.49 0.65
N VAL A 93 -0.37 -18.88 -0.43
CA VAL A 93 -0.47 -19.41 -1.80
C VAL A 93 0.23 -20.77 -1.90
N ASP A 94 1.45 -20.87 -1.36
CA ASP A 94 2.23 -22.10 -1.36
C ASP A 94 1.57 -23.21 -0.53
N LYS A 95 0.93 -22.85 0.56
CA LYS A 95 0.27 -23.79 1.47
C LYS A 95 -1.10 -24.26 0.96
N PHE A 96 -1.83 -23.40 0.22
CA PHE A 96 -3.20 -23.67 -0.19
C PHE A 96 -3.46 -23.44 -1.69
N PRO A 97 -2.69 -24.09 -2.60
CA PRO A 97 -2.81 -23.85 -4.04
C PRO A 97 -4.20 -24.19 -4.61
N GLU A 98 -4.90 -25.15 -4.02
CA GLU A 98 -6.28 -25.49 -4.44
C GLU A 98 -7.28 -24.36 -4.11
N ALA A 99 -7.10 -23.65 -3.00
CA ALA A 99 -7.94 -22.50 -2.69
C ALA A 99 -7.68 -21.34 -3.66
N VAL A 100 -6.42 -21.10 -4.02
CA VAL A 100 -6.05 -20.11 -5.05
C VAL A 100 -6.73 -20.45 -6.38
N LYS A 101 -6.67 -21.72 -6.78
CA LYS A 101 -7.33 -22.20 -8.00
C LYS A 101 -8.84 -21.96 -7.96
N LYS A 102 -9.53 -22.31 -6.86
CA LYS A 102 -10.96 -22.09 -6.68
C LYS A 102 -11.34 -20.61 -6.81
N ILE A 103 -10.57 -19.70 -6.19
CA ILE A 103 -10.78 -18.26 -6.27
C ILE A 103 -10.65 -17.77 -7.71
N SER A 104 -9.63 -18.23 -8.43
CA SER A 104 -9.38 -17.87 -9.82
C SER A 104 -10.46 -18.44 -10.75
N ASP A 105 -10.78 -19.72 -10.63
CA ASP A 105 -11.82 -20.40 -11.44
C ASP A 105 -13.20 -19.77 -11.23
N ALA A 106 -13.47 -19.24 -10.04
CA ALA A 106 -14.67 -18.48 -9.74
C ALA A 106 -14.69 -17.08 -10.38
N GLY A 107 -13.60 -16.67 -11.05
CA GLY A 107 -13.46 -15.39 -11.77
C GLY A 107 -13.29 -14.17 -10.85
N HIS A 108 -12.77 -14.38 -9.65
CA HIS A 108 -12.34 -13.28 -8.78
C HIS A 108 -10.97 -12.78 -9.16
N GLU A 109 -10.69 -11.52 -8.83
CA GLU A 109 -9.35 -10.96 -8.98
C GLU A 109 -8.46 -11.47 -7.85
N ALA A 110 -7.24 -11.88 -8.18
CA ALA A 110 -6.29 -12.47 -7.25
C ALA A 110 -4.92 -11.80 -7.38
N PHE A 111 -4.45 -11.17 -6.31
CA PHE A 111 -3.11 -10.61 -6.21
C PHE A 111 -2.29 -11.39 -5.20
N ILE A 112 -1.09 -11.81 -5.63
CA ILE A 112 -0.12 -12.44 -4.74
C ILE A 112 0.86 -11.38 -4.28
N ARG A 113 0.88 -11.11 -2.97
CA ARG A 113 1.84 -10.20 -2.36
C ARG A 113 3.20 -10.87 -2.29
N SER A 114 4.11 -10.51 -3.20
CA SER A 114 5.50 -10.95 -3.18
C SER A 114 6.40 -9.77 -2.82
N ALA A 115 7.39 -10.01 -1.95
CA ALA A 115 8.40 -9.02 -1.58
C ALA A 115 9.33 -8.63 -2.76
N LYS A 116 9.23 -9.30 -3.92
CA LYS A 116 10.11 -9.13 -5.07
C LYS A 116 9.52 -8.32 -6.23
N SER A 117 8.27 -7.89 -6.16
CA SER A 117 7.64 -7.20 -7.30
C SER A 117 7.72 -5.69 -7.16
N ALA A 118 8.71 -5.09 -7.81
CA ALA A 118 8.98 -3.65 -7.84
C ALA A 118 8.08 -2.84 -8.81
N SER A 119 7.04 -3.44 -9.40
CA SER A 119 6.23 -2.81 -10.46
C SER A 119 4.73 -2.78 -10.15
N HIS A 120 4.33 -2.89 -8.90
CA HIS A 120 2.91 -2.94 -8.53
C HIS A 120 2.50 -1.67 -7.80
N VAL A 121 1.39 -1.07 -8.22
CA VAL A 121 0.74 0.01 -7.49
C VAL A 121 0.25 -0.54 -6.15
N PRO A 122 0.73 -0.01 -5.02
CA PRO A 122 0.27 -0.47 -3.72
C PRO A 122 -1.19 -0.09 -3.52
N ILE A 123 -2.00 -1.07 -3.13
CA ILE A 123 -3.42 -0.85 -2.78
C ILE A 123 -3.57 -0.99 -1.28
N GLN A 124 -4.28 -0.05 -0.68
CA GLN A 124 -4.78 -0.11 0.68
C GLN A 124 -6.30 0.00 0.68
N TRP A 125 -6.88 0.48 1.76
CA TRP A 125 -8.31 0.64 1.98
C TRP A 125 -8.57 1.96 2.71
N ASN A 126 -9.72 2.51 2.52
CA ASN A 126 -10.23 3.62 3.33
C ASN A 126 -11.27 3.16 4.35
N LEU A 127 -11.86 1.98 4.18
CA LEU A 127 -12.82 1.40 5.10
C LEU A 127 -12.38 -0.01 5.54
N ASP A 128 -12.52 -0.29 6.83
CA ASP A 128 -12.11 -1.54 7.46
C ASP A 128 -13.28 -2.11 8.28
N THR A 129 -13.64 -3.36 8.00
CA THR A 129 -14.66 -4.09 8.76
C THR A 129 -14.20 -4.41 10.18
N VAL A 130 -12.87 -4.52 10.40
CA VAL A 130 -12.25 -4.92 11.67
C VAL A 130 -12.70 -6.32 12.12
N ASP A 131 -13.05 -7.17 11.16
CA ASP A 131 -13.54 -8.54 11.35
C ASP A 131 -12.60 -9.44 12.14
N TYR A 132 -11.30 -9.19 12.05
CA TYR A 132 -10.25 -9.93 12.80
C TYR A 132 -10.33 -9.77 14.31
N THR A 133 -11.09 -8.82 14.83
CA THR A 133 -11.33 -8.66 16.28
C THR A 133 -12.48 -9.51 16.80
N GLY A 134 -13.17 -10.22 15.90
CA GLY A 134 -14.29 -11.10 16.24
C GLY A 134 -15.62 -10.39 16.48
N ILE A 135 -15.76 -9.15 16.00
CA ILE A 135 -17.03 -8.39 16.03
C ILE A 135 -18.06 -9.05 15.12
N THR A 136 -19.32 -8.82 15.42
CA THR A 136 -20.46 -9.35 14.66
C THR A 136 -20.64 -8.64 13.32
N GLY A 137 -21.42 -9.25 12.42
CA GLY A 137 -21.76 -8.64 11.13
C GLY A 137 -22.45 -7.28 11.25
N ASP A 138 -23.35 -7.13 12.24
CA ASP A 138 -24.02 -5.84 12.50
C ASP A 138 -23.03 -4.77 12.96
N GLU A 139 -22.03 -5.13 13.75
CA GLU A 139 -20.98 -4.22 14.16
C GLU A 139 -20.06 -3.84 12.99
N MET A 140 -19.72 -4.80 12.11
CA MET A 140 -19.03 -4.53 10.86
C MET A 140 -19.82 -3.55 10.00
N TRP A 141 -21.11 -3.79 9.84
CA TRP A 141 -21.97 -2.91 9.05
C TRP A 141 -22.02 -1.48 9.61
N LYS A 142 -22.21 -1.30 10.90
CA LYS A 142 -22.20 0.02 11.56
C LYS A 142 -20.92 0.81 11.33
N ARG A 143 -19.80 0.14 11.12
CA ARG A 143 -18.53 0.81 10.79
C ARG A 143 -18.48 1.35 9.37
N LEU A 144 -19.24 0.73 8.46
CA LEU A 144 -19.25 1.05 7.03
C LEU A 144 -20.38 2.00 6.65
N GLU A 145 -21.60 1.78 7.16
CA GLU A 145 -22.87 2.31 6.63
C GLU A 145 -22.92 3.82 6.38
N ASN A 146 -22.27 4.61 7.24
CA ASN A 146 -22.25 6.09 7.16
C ASN A 146 -20.96 6.64 6.54
N LYS A 147 -20.06 5.77 6.10
CA LYS A 147 -18.76 6.16 5.52
C LYS A 147 -18.60 5.72 4.07
N LEU A 148 -19.54 4.90 3.57
CA LEU A 148 -19.54 4.45 2.18
C LEU A 148 -19.67 5.64 1.23
N SER A 149 -18.79 5.68 0.25
CA SER A 149 -18.82 6.61 -0.88
C SER A 149 -18.41 5.88 -2.15
N GLY A 150 -18.74 6.44 -3.30
CA GLY A 150 -18.16 5.96 -4.56
C GLY A 150 -16.63 5.96 -4.48
N GLY A 151 -16.00 4.92 -5.00
CA GLY A 151 -14.55 4.75 -4.94
C GLY A 151 -14.01 4.11 -3.66
N SER A 152 -14.84 3.78 -2.66
CA SER A 152 -14.39 3.12 -1.43
C SER A 152 -13.77 1.76 -1.70
N ILE A 153 -12.66 1.47 -1.02
CA ILE A 153 -12.01 0.16 -0.96
C ILE A 153 -12.17 -0.36 0.47
N ILE A 154 -12.83 -1.51 0.62
CA ILE A 154 -13.21 -2.07 1.92
C ILE A 154 -12.37 -3.30 2.21
N LEU A 155 -11.70 -3.31 3.37
CA LEU A 155 -10.90 -4.43 3.85
C LEU A 155 -11.75 -5.44 4.62
N MET A 156 -11.54 -6.71 4.29
CA MET A 156 -12.01 -7.89 5.00
C MET A 156 -10.90 -8.94 5.04
N HIS A 157 -11.05 -9.97 5.88
CA HIS A 157 -10.12 -11.10 5.96
C HIS A 157 -10.89 -12.42 5.93
N ASN A 158 -10.35 -13.44 5.27
CA ASN A 158 -10.85 -14.79 5.43
C ASN A 158 -10.39 -15.39 6.76
N GLY A 159 -11.04 -16.45 7.21
CA GLY A 159 -10.66 -17.17 8.43
C GLY A 159 -10.98 -16.44 9.74
N THR A 160 -11.73 -15.34 9.68
CA THR A 160 -12.21 -14.65 10.88
C THR A 160 -13.55 -15.21 11.34
N LYS A 161 -13.86 -15.02 12.62
CA LYS A 161 -14.96 -15.70 13.31
C LYS A 161 -16.33 -15.52 12.65
N HIS A 162 -16.59 -14.35 12.07
CA HIS A 162 -17.95 -13.99 11.62
C HIS A 162 -18.04 -13.55 10.17
N ILE A 163 -16.91 -13.45 9.43
CA ILE A 163 -16.94 -12.87 8.09
C ILE A 163 -17.75 -13.69 7.10
N ALA A 164 -17.58 -15.02 7.09
CA ALA A 164 -18.27 -15.88 6.14
C ALA A 164 -19.79 -15.81 6.32
N ASP A 165 -20.26 -15.80 7.58
CA ASP A 165 -21.69 -15.73 7.91
C ASP A 165 -22.30 -14.34 7.67
N SER A 166 -21.46 -13.30 7.77
CA SER A 166 -21.91 -11.90 7.65
C SER A 166 -21.84 -11.35 6.23
N LEU A 167 -21.08 -11.99 5.34
CA LEU A 167 -20.77 -11.47 4.02
C LEU A 167 -22.02 -11.24 3.15
N ASP A 168 -23.00 -12.13 3.21
CA ASP A 168 -24.27 -11.99 2.47
C ASP A 168 -25.03 -10.72 2.89
N MET A 169 -25.13 -10.50 4.18
CA MET A 169 -25.77 -9.30 4.74
C MET A 169 -25.01 -8.02 4.36
N LEU A 170 -23.68 -8.02 4.46
CA LEU A 170 -22.85 -6.87 4.08
C LEU A 170 -23.03 -6.52 2.60
N ILE A 171 -22.99 -7.52 1.70
CA ILE A 171 -23.20 -7.31 0.26
C ILE A 171 -24.59 -6.75 -0.02
N LYS A 172 -25.64 -7.31 0.58
CA LYS A 172 -27.02 -6.84 0.39
C LYS A 172 -27.22 -5.42 0.89
N ASN A 173 -26.65 -5.08 2.03
CA ASN A 173 -26.71 -3.74 2.60
C ASN A 173 -25.99 -2.71 1.71
N ILE A 174 -24.80 -3.05 1.20
CA ILE A 174 -24.05 -2.21 0.26
C ILE A 174 -24.87 -1.97 -1.01
N LYS A 175 -25.41 -3.02 -1.60
CA LYS A 175 -26.25 -2.91 -2.80
C LYS A 175 -27.53 -2.11 -2.55
N SER A 176 -28.15 -2.24 -1.38
CA SER A 176 -29.35 -1.48 -1.02
C SER A 176 -29.11 0.01 -0.91
N LYS A 177 -27.85 0.42 -0.64
CA LYS A 177 -27.42 1.84 -0.69
C LYS A 177 -27.11 2.33 -2.12
N GLY A 178 -27.29 1.49 -3.13
CA GLY A 178 -27.11 1.85 -4.53
C GLY A 178 -25.68 1.71 -5.03
N TYR A 179 -24.80 0.98 -4.32
CA TYR A 179 -23.42 0.77 -4.77
C TYR A 179 -23.28 -0.55 -5.53
N ASP A 180 -22.58 -0.49 -6.66
CA ASP A 180 -22.09 -1.64 -7.39
C ASP A 180 -20.75 -2.10 -6.81
N ILE A 181 -20.60 -3.40 -6.59
CA ILE A 181 -19.37 -4.00 -6.11
C ILE A 181 -18.58 -4.53 -7.30
N VAL A 182 -17.37 -3.98 -7.47
CA VAL A 182 -16.46 -4.34 -8.56
C VAL A 182 -15.08 -4.75 -8.00
N THR A 183 -14.23 -5.36 -8.82
CA THR A 183 -12.84 -5.63 -8.46
C THR A 183 -12.03 -4.34 -8.39
N VAL A 184 -10.88 -4.37 -7.69
CA VAL A 184 -10.00 -3.20 -7.59
C VAL A 184 -9.56 -2.73 -8.96
N SER A 185 -9.17 -3.62 -9.88
CA SER A 185 -8.76 -3.24 -11.24
C SER A 185 -9.88 -2.61 -12.08
N ASN A 186 -11.15 -2.81 -11.71
CA ASN A 186 -12.30 -2.18 -12.35
C ASN A 186 -12.75 -0.89 -11.63
N LEU A 187 -12.17 -0.61 -10.46
CA LEU A 187 -12.45 0.60 -9.68
C LEU A 187 -11.42 1.68 -9.96
N ILE A 188 -10.12 1.32 -9.99
CA ILE A 188 -9.02 2.26 -10.13
C ILE A 188 -8.84 2.75 -11.56
N TYR A 189 -8.37 3.98 -11.73
CA TYR A 189 -7.93 4.49 -13.02
C TYR A 189 -6.62 3.81 -13.43
N LYS A 190 -6.51 3.46 -14.71
CA LYS A 190 -5.30 2.83 -15.28
C LYS A 190 -4.33 3.83 -15.86
N ASP A 191 -4.85 4.96 -16.31
CA ASP A 191 -4.10 6.00 -17.00
C ASP A 191 -4.55 7.40 -16.53
N SER A 192 -3.68 8.38 -16.67
CA SER A 192 -3.98 9.80 -16.44
C SER A 192 -4.52 10.12 -15.04
N TYR A 193 -3.98 9.50 -14.00
CA TYR A 193 -4.31 9.76 -12.61
C TYR A 193 -3.08 10.24 -11.81
N TYR A 194 -3.32 10.83 -10.68
CA TYR A 194 -2.31 11.09 -9.65
C TYR A 194 -2.84 10.57 -8.30
N ILE A 195 -1.93 10.27 -7.39
CA ILE A 195 -2.29 9.85 -6.02
C ILE A 195 -2.07 11.05 -5.11
N ASP A 196 -3.16 11.52 -4.50
CA ASP A 196 -3.12 12.60 -3.51
C ASP A 196 -2.85 12.00 -2.12
N ASN A 197 -2.01 12.67 -1.34
CA ASN A 197 -1.68 12.29 0.04
C ASN A 197 -2.47 13.08 1.09
N ASN A 198 -3.43 13.91 0.68
CA ASN A 198 -4.21 14.78 1.56
C ASN A 198 -5.57 14.20 1.95
N VAL A 199 -5.71 12.85 1.96
CA VAL A 199 -6.95 12.16 2.35
C VAL A 199 -6.85 11.62 3.76
#